data_cb2b0f27369e1e6e02cd0cb1301e20a5
#
_entry.id   cb2b0f27369e1e6e02cd0cb1301e20a5
#
_cell.length_a   1.000
_cell.length_b   1.000
_cell.length_c   1.000
_cell.angle_alpha   90.00
_cell.angle_beta   90.00
_cell.angle_gamma   90.00
#
_symmetry.space_group_name_H-M   'P 1'
#
loop_
_entity.id
_entity.type
_entity.pdbx_description
1 polymer ?
#
loop_
_entity_poly.entity_id
_entity_poly.type
_entity_poly.pdbx_seq_one_letter_code
_entity_poly.pdbx_strand_id
1 'polypeptide(L)'
;MIAALGLLVGIIAGLLFAPDVPLSLQNYLPIAVVAALDAVFGGLRAYLDGIFDDKVFVVSFVSNVVIAAAIVYLGDQLGVGSQLSTGVIVVLGIRIFSNVAAIRRHLFYA
;
A
#
# COMPACT_ATOMS: atom_id res chain seq x y z
N MET A 1 -16.29 -3.65 -0.04
CA MET A 1 -15.77 -2.31 0.34
C MET A 1 -15.49 -2.11 1.82
N ILE A 2 -16.03 -2.96 2.69
CA ILE A 2 -15.80 -2.83 4.14
C ILE A 2 -14.31 -2.90 4.47
N ALA A 3 -13.59 -3.87 3.87
CA ALA A 3 -12.16 -4.01 4.11
C ALA A 3 -11.36 -2.78 3.66
N ALA A 4 -11.69 -2.23 2.48
CA ALA A 4 -11.03 -1.03 1.97
C ALA A 4 -11.32 0.20 2.83
N LEU A 5 -12.57 0.36 3.29
CA LEU A 5 -12.92 1.45 4.20
C LEU A 5 -12.23 1.30 5.53
N GLY A 6 -12.14 0.08 6.07
CA GLY A 6 -11.41 -0.19 7.31
C GLY A 6 -9.94 0.16 7.20
N LEU A 7 -9.30 -0.19 6.08
CA LEU A 7 -7.90 0.16 5.84
C LEU A 7 -7.71 1.68 5.77
N LEU A 8 -8.58 2.37 5.04
CA LEU A 8 -8.52 3.83 4.93
C LEU A 8 -8.67 4.50 6.30
N VAL A 9 -9.65 4.04 7.09
CA VAL A 9 -9.85 4.54 8.48
C VAL A 9 -8.60 4.27 9.32
N GLY A 10 -8.00 3.09 9.18
CA GLY A 10 -6.77 2.74 9.90
C GLY A 10 -5.60 3.64 9.53
N ILE A 11 -5.43 3.96 8.26
CA ILE A 11 -4.38 4.90 7.80
C ILE A 11 -4.60 6.28 8.43
N ILE A 12 -5.81 6.80 8.36
CA ILE A 12 -6.15 8.11 8.92
C ILE A 12 -5.91 8.12 10.42
N ALA A 13 -6.40 7.09 11.14
CA ALA A 13 -6.21 6.99 12.58
C ALA A 13 -4.73 6.91 12.96
N GLY A 14 -3.94 6.13 12.21
CA GLY A 14 -2.51 6.03 12.46
C GLY A 14 -1.78 7.35 12.29
N LEU A 15 -2.14 8.12 11.27
CA LEU A 15 -1.54 9.43 11.04
C LEU A 15 -1.95 10.46 12.10
N LEU A 16 -3.19 10.40 12.57
CA LEU A 16 -3.69 11.34 13.58
C LEU A 16 -3.18 11.06 14.97
N PHE A 17 -3.11 9.78 15.36
CA PHE A 17 -2.71 9.41 16.73
C PHE A 17 -1.20 9.18 16.85
N ALA A 18 -0.51 8.95 15.73
CA ALA A 18 0.94 8.78 15.65
C ALA A 18 1.51 7.96 16.82
N PRO A 19 1.06 6.69 17.00
CA PRO A 19 1.49 5.87 18.13
C PRO A 19 2.99 5.60 18.08
N ASP A 20 3.59 5.39 19.27
CA ASP A 20 5.01 5.03 19.35
C ASP A 20 5.25 3.65 18.74
N VAL A 21 6.27 3.55 17.90
CA VAL A 21 6.64 2.30 17.23
C VAL A 21 8.08 1.95 17.61
N PRO A 22 8.37 0.67 17.91
CA PRO A 22 9.75 0.24 18.17
C PRO A 22 10.69 0.60 17.03
N LEU A 23 11.93 0.99 17.36
CA LEU A 23 12.92 1.38 16.35
C LEU A 23 13.14 0.30 15.29
N SER A 24 13.06 -0.97 15.69
CA SER A 24 13.24 -2.08 14.76
C SER A 24 12.17 -2.14 13.66
N LEU A 25 11.00 -1.55 13.89
CA LEU A 25 9.88 -1.55 12.94
C LEU A 25 9.74 -0.23 12.18
N GLN A 26 10.42 0.83 12.61
CA GLN A 26 10.26 2.14 11.99
C GLN A 26 10.67 2.18 10.52
N ASN A 27 11.64 1.35 10.12
CA ASN A 27 12.08 1.26 8.73
C ASN A 27 11.00 0.68 7.80
N TYR A 28 10.04 -0.05 8.36
CA TYR A 28 8.97 -0.69 7.59
C TYR A 28 7.70 0.16 7.50
N LEU A 29 7.58 1.22 8.31
CA LEU A 29 6.38 2.05 8.32
C LEU A 29 6.11 2.74 6.98
N PRO A 30 7.09 3.39 6.33
CA PRO A 30 6.82 4.02 5.03
C PRO A 30 6.34 3.01 3.98
N ILE A 31 6.91 1.81 3.98
CA ILE A 31 6.53 0.74 3.06
C ILE A 31 5.10 0.32 3.33
N ALA A 32 4.75 0.12 4.60
CA ALA A 32 3.40 -0.29 4.99
C ALA A 32 2.36 0.77 4.60
N VAL A 33 2.66 2.04 4.82
CA VAL A 33 1.75 3.14 4.46
C VAL A 33 1.57 3.23 2.95
N VAL A 34 2.65 3.15 2.17
CA VAL A 34 2.57 3.21 0.72
C VAL A 34 1.85 1.99 0.16
N ALA A 35 2.10 0.80 0.72
CA ALA A 35 1.37 -0.42 0.33
C ALA A 35 -0.11 -0.30 0.63
N ALA A 36 -0.47 0.30 1.76
CA ALA A 36 -1.86 0.53 2.12
C ALA A 36 -2.54 1.51 1.15
N LEU A 37 -1.86 2.58 0.76
CA LEU A 37 -2.37 3.52 -0.24
C LEU A 37 -2.55 2.84 -1.60
N ASP A 38 -1.59 2.03 -2.02
CA ASP A 38 -1.71 1.25 -3.25
C ASP A 38 -2.96 0.36 -3.22
N ALA A 39 -3.19 -0.31 -2.09
CA ALA A 39 -4.35 -1.17 -1.92
C ALA A 39 -5.66 -0.38 -1.99
N VAL A 40 -5.72 0.79 -1.34
CA VAL A 40 -6.93 1.64 -1.36
C VAL A 40 -7.24 2.10 -2.78
N PHE A 41 -6.26 2.62 -3.51
CA PHE A 41 -6.48 3.08 -4.88
C PHE A 41 -6.77 1.92 -5.83
N GLY A 42 -6.09 0.79 -5.67
CA GLY A 42 -6.39 -0.41 -6.46
C GLY A 42 -7.80 -0.95 -6.18
N GLY A 43 -8.20 -0.94 -4.91
CA GLY A 43 -9.56 -1.34 -4.52
C GLY A 43 -10.62 -0.41 -5.08
N LEU A 44 -10.39 0.90 -5.02
CA LEU A 44 -11.32 1.87 -5.59
C LEU A 44 -11.46 1.71 -7.11
N ARG A 45 -10.33 1.50 -7.79
CA ARG A 45 -10.36 1.20 -9.23
C ARG A 45 -11.18 -0.05 -9.53
N ALA A 46 -10.95 -1.13 -8.78
CA ALA A 46 -11.70 -2.38 -8.96
C ALA A 46 -13.18 -2.18 -8.71
N TYR A 47 -13.54 -1.38 -7.70
CA TYR A 47 -14.93 -1.06 -7.41
C TYR A 47 -15.59 -0.32 -8.58
N LEU A 48 -14.92 0.68 -9.14
CA LEU A 48 -15.44 1.43 -10.29
C LEU A 48 -15.55 0.55 -11.54
N ASP A 49 -14.66 -0.42 -11.69
CA ASP A 49 -14.71 -1.39 -12.80
C ASP A 49 -15.71 -2.50 -12.57
N GLY A 50 -16.38 -2.54 -11.40
CA GLY A 50 -17.42 -3.53 -11.09
C GLY A 50 -16.89 -4.90 -10.70
N ILE A 51 -15.60 -5.01 -10.35
CA ILE A 51 -14.95 -6.30 -10.06
C ILE A 51 -14.36 -6.36 -8.64
N PHE A 52 -14.77 -5.48 -7.74
CA PHE A 52 -14.25 -5.47 -6.38
C PHE A 52 -14.70 -6.69 -5.59
N ASP A 53 -13.75 -7.33 -4.90
CA ASP A 53 -13.98 -8.47 -4.02
C ASP A 53 -13.17 -8.27 -2.74
N ASP A 54 -13.83 -8.25 -1.59
CA ASP A 54 -13.15 -8.02 -0.30
C ASP A 54 -12.09 -9.07 0.00
N LYS A 55 -12.34 -10.33 -0.32
CA LYS A 55 -11.36 -11.40 -0.09
C LYS A 55 -10.11 -11.17 -0.94
N VAL A 56 -10.28 -10.88 -2.22
CA VAL A 56 -9.15 -10.59 -3.12
C VAL A 56 -8.39 -9.37 -2.64
N PHE A 57 -9.10 -8.33 -2.20
CA PHE A 57 -8.50 -7.12 -1.67
C PHE A 57 -7.61 -7.43 -0.46
N VAL A 58 -8.13 -8.14 0.54
CA VAL A 58 -7.39 -8.44 1.77
C VAL A 58 -6.19 -9.33 1.48
N VAL A 59 -6.38 -10.39 0.69
CA VAL A 59 -5.29 -11.33 0.36
C VAL A 59 -4.19 -10.61 -0.41
N SER A 60 -4.56 -9.80 -1.40
CA SER A 60 -3.58 -9.05 -2.20
C SER A 60 -2.80 -8.05 -1.34
N PHE A 61 -3.51 -7.30 -0.47
CA PHE A 61 -2.86 -6.33 0.41
C PHE A 61 -1.88 -7.02 1.35
N VAL A 62 -2.32 -8.06 2.06
CA VAL A 62 -1.46 -8.76 3.02
C VAL A 62 -0.26 -9.39 2.31
N SER A 63 -0.49 -10.03 1.16
CA SER A 63 0.61 -10.62 0.37
C SER A 63 1.62 -9.58 -0.06
N ASN A 64 1.16 -8.42 -0.55
CA ASN A 64 2.06 -7.36 -0.99
C ASN A 64 2.88 -6.80 0.16
N VAL A 65 2.28 -6.60 1.34
CA VAL A 65 2.98 -6.12 2.53
C VAL A 65 4.04 -7.13 2.96
N VAL A 66 3.68 -8.42 3.02
CA VAL A 66 4.61 -9.47 3.44
C VAL A 66 5.78 -9.58 2.46
N ILE A 67 5.51 -9.57 1.16
CA ILE A 67 6.56 -9.66 0.15
C ILE A 67 7.47 -8.43 0.20
N ALA A 68 6.90 -7.25 0.31
CA ALA A 68 7.68 -6.01 0.41
C ALA A 68 8.56 -6.01 1.66
N ALA A 69 8.01 -6.41 2.80
CA ALA A 69 8.76 -6.50 4.05
C ALA A 69 9.89 -7.53 3.94
N ALA A 70 9.63 -8.68 3.30
CA ALA A 70 10.64 -9.71 3.09
C ALA A 70 11.79 -9.20 2.21
N ILE A 71 11.49 -8.47 1.15
CA ILE A 71 12.50 -7.88 0.26
C ILE A 71 13.39 -6.91 1.04
N VAL A 72 12.78 -6.02 1.83
CA VAL A 72 13.54 -5.04 2.62
C VAL A 72 14.35 -5.75 3.70
N TYR A 73 13.79 -6.75 4.36
CA TYR A 73 14.52 -7.53 5.36
C TYR A 73 15.75 -8.21 4.76
N LEU A 74 15.60 -8.85 3.61
CA LEU A 74 16.74 -9.46 2.91
C LEU A 74 17.76 -8.40 2.51
N GLY A 75 17.30 -7.24 2.06
CA GLY A 75 18.18 -6.13 1.75
C GLY A 75 18.98 -5.65 2.94
N ASP A 76 18.34 -5.56 4.12
CA ASP A 76 19.02 -5.20 5.35
C ASP A 76 20.12 -6.19 5.69
N GLN A 77 19.88 -7.49 5.49
CA GLN A 77 20.89 -8.53 5.72
C GLN A 77 22.07 -8.40 4.74
N LEU A 78 21.83 -7.88 3.55
CA LEU A 78 22.87 -7.68 2.53
C LEU A 78 23.50 -6.28 2.57
N GLY A 79 23.04 -5.41 3.45
CA GLY A 79 23.54 -4.05 3.57
C GLY A 79 22.97 -3.07 2.55
N VAL A 80 21.91 -3.43 1.85
CA VAL A 80 21.25 -2.58 0.82
C VAL A 80 19.76 -2.34 1.12
N GLY A 81 19.38 -2.38 2.40
CA GLY A 81 17.98 -2.24 2.82
C GLY A 81 17.35 -0.92 2.39
N SER A 82 18.07 0.19 2.52
CA SER A 82 17.55 1.49 2.12
C SER A 82 17.31 1.59 0.61
N GLN A 83 18.19 1.01 -0.20
CA GLN A 83 18.03 0.98 -1.65
C GLN A 83 16.82 0.13 -2.06
N LEU A 84 16.64 -1.04 -1.44
CA LEU A 84 15.49 -1.90 -1.72
C LEU A 84 14.19 -1.28 -1.23
N SER A 85 14.20 -0.63 -0.07
CA SER A 85 13.04 0.11 0.43
C SER A 85 12.61 1.19 -0.57
N THR A 86 13.57 1.98 -1.06
CA THR A 86 13.31 3.00 -2.08
C THR A 86 12.73 2.37 -3.35
N GLY A 87 13.30 1.25 -3.80
CA GLY A 87 12.81 0.53 -4.98
C GLY A 87 11.37 0.06 -4.82
N VAL A 88 11.03 -0.51 -3.67
CA VAL A 88 9.66 -0.94 -3.38
C VAL A 88 8.71 0.24 -3.40
N ILE A 89 9.07 1.35 -2.76
CA ILE A 89 8.24 2.56 -2.72
C ILE A 89 8.03 3.13 -4.13
N VAL A 90 9.06 3.14 -4.96
CA VAL A 90 8.95 3.60 -6.35
C VAL A 90 7.98 2.72 -7.15
N VAL A 91 8.10 1.40 -7.04
CA VAL A 91 7.19 0.47 -7.75
C VAL A 91 5.75 0.67 -7.29
N LEU A 92 5.52 0.76 -5.97
CA LEU A 92 4.18 0.99 -5.44
C LEU A 92 3.65 2.36 -5.86
N GLY A 93 4.51 3.39 -5.90
CA GLY A 93 4.15 4.72 -6.38
C GLY A 93 3.69 4.71 -7.83
N ILE A 94 4.37 3.98 -8.69
CA ILE A 94 3.98 3.82 -10.09
C ILE A 94 2.58 3.18 -10.17
N ARG A 95 2.32 2.16 -9.37
CA ARG A 95 1.00 1.51 -9.32
C ARG A 95 -0.08 2.47 -8.83
N ILE A 96 0.22 3.27 -7.80
CA ILE A 96 -0.71 4.27 -7.27
C ILE A 96 -1.06 5.27 -8.38
N PHE A 97 -0.08 5.83 -9.07
CA PHE A 97 -0.32 6.77 -10.18
C PHE A 97 -1.14 6.12 -11.29
N SER A 98 -0.86 4.88 -11.64
CA SER A 98 -1.61 4.14 -12.65
C SER A 98 -3.07 3.96 -12.23
N ASN A 99 -3.32 3.58 -10.98
CA ASN A 99 -4.66 3.41 -10.46
C ASN A 99 -5.41 4.75 -10.37
N VAL A 100 -4.74 5.81 -9.93
CA VAL A 100 -5.31 7.15 -9.87
C VAL A 100 -5.68 7.65 -11.28
N ALA A 101 -4.82 7.41 -12.26
CA ALA A 101 -5.12 7.77 -13.65
C ALA A 101 -6.35 7.02 -14.19
N ALA A 102 -6.48 5.73 -13.86
CA ALA A 102 -7.64 4.95 -14.26
C ALA A 102 -8.92 5.44 -13.58
N ILE A 103 -8.84 5.79 -12.30
CA ILE A 103 -9.96 6.35 -11.54
C ILE A 103 -10.38 7.69 -12.15
N ARG A 104 -9.41 8.56 -12.43
CA ARG A 104 -9.67 9.86 -13.05
C ARG A 104 -10.40 9.69 -14.38
N ARG A 105 -9.92 8.80 -15.22
CA ARG A 105 -10.57 8.53 -16.52
C ARG A 105 -11.99 8.02 -16.36
N HIS A 106 -12.22 7.20 -15.33
CA HIS A 106 -13.54 6.64 -15.08
C HIS A 106 -14.53 7.73 -14.62
N LEU A 107 -14.07 8.66 -13.76
CA LEU A 107 -14.93 9.70 -13.20
C LEU A 107 -15.10 10.90 -14.13
N PHE A 108 -14.08 11.29 -14.88
CA PHE A 108 -14.06 12.53 -15.65
C PHE A 108 -13.93 12.32 -17.15
N TYR A 109 -13.79 11.08 -17.61
CA TYR A 109 -13.55 10.76 -19.05
C TYR A 109 -12.27 11.41 -19.57
N ALA A 110 -11.36 11.75 -18.67
CA ALA A 110 -10.10 12.40 -18.99
C ALA A 110 -8.95 11.79 -18.21
#